data_dfbb3154019d10e93e32a465e8274539
#
_entry.id   dfbb3154019d10e93e32a465e8274539
#
_cell.length_a   1.000
_cell.length_b   1.000
_cell.length_c   1.000
_cell.angle_alpha   90.00
_cell.angle_beta   90.00
_cell.angle_gamma   90.00
#
_symmetry.space_group_name_H-M   'P 1'
#
loop_
_entity.id
_entity.type
_entity.pdbx_description
1 polymer ?
#
loop_
_entity_poly.entity_id
_entity_poly.type
_entity_poly.pdbx_seq_one_letter_code
_entity_poly.pdbx_strand_id
1 'polypeptide(L)'
;MAEATTNKLVEKSQVAPVTTKTTSLPLSFLDLTYTGSRYYVRRQFFYDFPHPTHIFYETKLPSLKHTLSLTLQHFYPLAGNLLCPPPPHKPFIRCTDHDSVTLTVTESQADFNLLSSNQPKSLKDLGKLVPNLSCTTVPNDTFVSPLLALQITVFPNCGLCISITYCHAIMDGRSCCYFMKCWSSICRSGGVDLTLLEISPPCFDREVLRDTKGLEAIFLRDYFEARSTWKVGHGPIPKHGIDDEGYVKATITFGRDDIEAMKKWALNQWKKDDKFQAPQYLSKFVVTSAFLWVSLVKAIYRNDNEEEQVEMIEDYFRFAADCRDRLEYPIPATYFGNCLARCYVGLKRKDLKGEGGFVNAVKAIVRTIADMKTEPLKGAENWKELFIKTFLPGRLVLVTGSPKFNVYETDFGFGKPTKVDVAHSSMFLSFVESRDKEGGLEVGLVFRSEEFEYYITVIEQGLVTLKS
;
A
#
# COMPACT_ATOMS: atom_id res chain seq x y z
N MET A 1 -13.70 -28.33 13.14
CA MET A 1 -14.25 -27.19 12.40
C MET A 1 -14.19 -26.00 13.34
N ALA A 2 -13.27 -25.06 13.12
CA ALA A 2 -13.22 -23.82 13.93
C ALA A 2 -14.46 -23.00 13.58
N GLU A 3 -15.26 -22.65 14.58
CA GLU A 3 -16.38 -21.72 14.41
C GLU A 3 -15.86 -20.44 13.76
N ALA A 4 -16.53 -20.00 12.71
CA ALA A 4 -16.20 -18.75 12.04
C ALA A 4 -16.38 -17.62 13.06
N THR A 5 -15.27 -17.11 13.61
CA THR A 5 -15.28 -15.97 14.53
C THR A 5 -15.90 -14.77 13.81
N THR A 6 -17.13 -14.44 14.16
CA THR A 6 -17.81 -13.26 13.63
C THR A 6 -17.45 -12.05 14.50
N ASN A 7 -16.99 -10.96 13.89
CA ASN A 7 -16.82 -9.71 14.61
C ASN A 7 -18.19 -9.15 15.01
N LYS A 8 -18.37 -8.83 16.27
CA LYS A 8 -19.58 -8.19 16.79
C LYS A 8 -19.47 -6.68 16.54
N LEU A 9 -20.41 -6.10 15.80
CA LEU A 9 -20.54 -4.66 15.67
C LEU A 9 -20.93 -4.07 17.03
N VAL A 10 -20.14 -3.12 17.53
CA VAL A 10 -20.42 -2.38 18.78
C VAL A 10 -21.02 -1.03 18.46
N GLU A 11 -20.39 -0.28 17.55
CA GLU A 11 -20.80 1.08 17.21
C GLU A 11 -20.41 1.42 15.77
N LYS A 12 -21.22 2.28 15.13
CA LYS A 12 -20.88 2.93 13.87
C LYS A 12 -21.15 4.42 14.00
N SER A 13 -20.12 5.22 13.98
CA SER A 13 -20.19 6.68 14.15
C SER A 13 -19.79 7.39 12.86
N GLN A 14 -20.31 8.63 12.71
CA GLN A 14 -19.87 9.55 11.69
C GLN A 14 -19.04 10.64 12.36
N VAL A 15 -17.77 10.77 11.99
CA VAL A 15 -16.84 11.77 12.53
C VAL A 15 -16.62 12.84 11.49
N ALA A 16 -17.15 14.03 11.75
CA ALA A 16 -16.99 15.20 10.90
C ALA A 16 -15.80 16.07 11.34
N PRO A 17 -15.20 16.86 10.45
CA PRO A 17 -14.31 17.95 10.84
C PRO A 17 -15.03 18.94 11.80
N VAL A 18 -14.26 19.62 12.66
CA VAL A 18 -14.82 20.59 13.63
C VAL A 18 -15.55 21.73 12.91
N THR A 19 -14.94 22.25 11.85
CA THR A 19 -15.58 23.21 10.94
C THR A 19 -15.48 22.69 9.53
N THR A 20 -16.53 22.88 8.76
CA THR A 20 -16.62 22.39 7.39
C THR A 20 -16.80 23.55 6.44
N LYS A 21 -16.26 23.41 5.25
CA LYS A 21 -16.44 24.33 4.14
C LYS A 21 -16.71 23.52 2.89
N THR A 22 -17.82 23.83 2.24
CA THR A 22 -18.09 23.22 0.94
C THR A 22 -17.01 23.60 -0.05
N THR A 23 -16.35 22.59 -0.59
CA THR A 23 -15.23 22.77 -1.54
C THR A 23 -15.21 21.64 -2.56
N SER A 24 -14.67 21.95 -3.71
CA SER A 24 -14.41 21.00 -4.78
C SER A 24 -12.92 20.99 -5.09
N LEU A 25 -12.32 19.83 -5.13
CA LEU A 25 -10.91 19.63 -5.43
C LEU A 25 -10.80 18.87 -6.75
N PRO A 26 -10.19 19.44 -7.80
CA PRO A 26 -9.90 18.71 -9.01
C PRO A 26 -8.92 17.58 -8.72
N LEU A 27 -8.88 16.56 -9.58
CA LEU A 27 -7.83 15.56 -9.54
C LEU A 27 -6.65 16.02 -10.40
N SER A 28 -5.44 15.78 -9.91
CA SER A 28 -4.25 15.91 -10.75
C SER A 28 -4.21 14.79 -11.81
N PHE A 29 -3.41 14.97 -12.85
CA PHE A 29 -3.23 13.92 -13.86
C PHE A 29 -2.69 12.61 -13.26
N LEU A 30 -1.88 12.66 -12.19
CA LEU A 30 -1.43 11.47 -11.48
C LEU A 30 -2.54 10.81 -10.65
N ASP A 31 -3.45 11.58 -10.05
CA ASP A 31 -4.61 11.04 -9.32
C ASP A 31 -5.55 10.27 -10.27
N LEU A 32 -5.71 10.73 -11.52
CA LEU A 32 -6.54 10.09 -12.54
C LEU A 32 -6.16 8.62 -12.78
N THR A 33 -4.89 8.29 -12.65
CA THR A 33 -4.41 6.91 -12.83
C THR A 33 -4.91 5.94 -11.77
N TYR A 34 -5.57 6.42 -10.71
CA TYR A 34 -6.14 5.65 -9.61
C TYR A 34 -7.67 5.74 -9.51
N THR A 35 -8.35 6.40 -10.47
CA THR A 35 -9.82 6.54 -10.47
C THR A 35 -10.53 5.38 -11.14
N GLY A 36 -9.96 4.83 -12.20
CA GLY A 36 -10.57 3.79 -13.06
C GLY A 36 -10.56 2.40 -12.47
N SER A 37 -9.93 2.18 -11.36
CA SER A 37 -9.79 0.87 -10.76
C SER A 37 -10.04 0.99 -9.27
N ARG A 38 -10.64 0.07 -8.79
CA ARG A 38 -10.72 -0.75 -7.60
C ARG A 38 -9.56 -0.53 -6.57
N TYR A 39 -8.79 0.57 -6.64
CA TYR A 39 -7.65 0.81 -5.79
C TYR A 39 -8.08 1.43 -4.44
N TYR A 40 -8.64 0.57 -3.62
CA TYR A 40 -8.67 0.87 -2.19
C TYR A 40 -7.40 0.32 -1.55
N VAL A 41 -6.72 1.17 -0.80
CA VAL A 41 -5.61 0.75 0.04
C VAL A 41 -6.13 0.50 1.44
N ARG A 42 -5.68 -0.59 2.04
CA ARG A 42 -6.08 -1.00 3.37
C ARG A 42 -4.85 -1.21 4.22
N ARG A 43 -4.83 -0.60 5.41
CA ARG A 43 -3.74 -0.79 6.39
C ARG A 43 -4.33 -1.11 7.75
N GLN A 44 -3.61 -1.92 8.49
CA GLN A 44 -3.96 -2.42 9.82
C GLN A 44 -2.81 -2.13 10.76
N PHE A 45 -3.12 -1.51 11.89
CA PHE A 45 -2.16 -1.18 12.95
C PHE A 45 -2.62 -1.90 14.22
N PHE A 46 -1.86 -2.88 14.68
CA PHE A 46 -2.15 -3.66 15.87
C PHE A 46 -1.39 -3.07 17.06
N TYR A 47 -2.06 -2.98 18.20
CA TYR A 47 -1.53 -2.41 19.44
C TYR A 47 -1.84 -3.31 20.60
N ASP A 48 -0.88 -3.56 21.47
CA ASP A 48 -1.12 -4.19 22.76
C ASP A 48 -2.00 -3.27 23.61
N PHE A 49 -3.05 -3.82 24.17
CA PHE A 49 -3.94 -3.12 25.08
C PHE A 49 -4.47 -4.10 26.13
N PRO A 50 -3.60 -4.59 27.07
CA PRO A 50 -3.96 -5.61 28.05
C PRO A 50 -4.72 -4.99 29.23
N HIS A 51 -5.78 -4.24 28.93
CA HIS A 51 -6.63 -3.57 29.90
C HIS A 51 -8.07 -4.05 29.77
N PRO A 52 -8.87 -3.96 30.84
CA PRO A 52 -10.29 -4.24 30.77
C PRO A 52 -10.98 -3.43 29.65
N THR A 53 -11.81 -4.09 28.89
CA THR A 53 -12.42 -3.53 27.65
C THR A 53 -13.20 -2.23 27.90
N HIS A 54 -13.81 -2.07 29.08
CA HIS A 54 -14.55 -0.84 29.43
C HIS A 54 -13.64 0.39 29.44
N ILE A 55 -12.35 0.25 29.83
CA ILE A 55 -11.38 1.36 29.80
C ILE A 55 -11.21 1.92 28.38
N PHE A 56 -11.20 1.01 27.37
CA PHE A 56 -11.15 1.45 25.98
C PHE A 56 -12.39 2.28 25.63
N TYR A 57 -13.59 1.79 25.94
CA TYR A 57 -14.83 2.45 25.56
C TYR A 57 -15.07 3.77 26.28
N GLU A 58 -14.72 3.83 27.56
CA GLU A 58 -14.96 5.01 28.40
C GLU A 58 -13.91 6.12 28.21
N THR A 59 -12.67 5.75 27.88
CA THR A 59 -11.55 6.74 27.84
C THR A 59 -10.92 6.87 26.45
N LYS A 60 -10.54 5.77 25.81
CA LYS A 60 -9.76 5.84 24.58
C LYS A 60 -10.62 6.12 23.34
N LEU A 61 -11.77 5.49 23.24
CA LEU A 61 -12.66 5.67 22.08
C LEU A 61 -13.17 7.11 21.96
N PRO A 62 -13.64 7.80 23.02
CA PRO A 62 -14.00 9.21 22.94
C PRO A 62 -12.83 10.09 22.50
N SER A 63 -11.63 9.87 23.04
CA SER A 63 -10.42 10.59 22.67
C SER A 63 -10.05 10.38 21.20
N LEU A 64 -10.09 9.13 20.70
CA LEU A 64 -9.83 8.82 19.29
C LEU A 64 -10.82 9.54 18.36
N LYS A 65 -12.11 9.56 18.69
CA LYS A 65 -13.14 10.28 17.91
C LYS A 65 -12.92 11.79 17.92
N HIS A 66 -12.69 12.36 19.09
CA HIS A 66 -12.45 13.80 19.23
C HIS A 66 -11.22 14.24 18.44
N THR A 67 -10.10 13.54 18.60
CA THR A 67 -8.85 13.88 17.93
C THR A 67 -8.88 13.57 16.42
N LEU A 68 -9.68 12.60 15.98
CA LEU A 68 -9.96 12.39 14.56
C LEU A 68 -10.69 13.59 13.97
N SER A 69 -11.70 14.14 14.66
CA SER A 69 -12.43 15.34 14.24
C SER A 69 -11.49 16.54 14.12
N LEU A 70 -10.59 16.76 15.10
CA LEU A 70 -9.55 17.80 15.06
C LEU A 70 -8.59 17.58 13.88
N THR A 71 -8.16 16.34 13.64
CA THR A 71 -7.28 16.02 12.51
C THR A 71 -7.96 16.30 11.18
N LEU A 72 -9.21 15.85 11.03
CA LEU A 72 -9.99 16.07 9.80
C LEU A 72 -10.21 17.55 9.50
N GLN A 73 -10.13 18.45 10.48
CA GLN A 73 -10.15 19.89 10.24
C GLN A 73 -9.03 20.34 9.29
N HIS A 74 -7.86 19.72 9.38
CA HIS A 74 -6.71 20.00 8.53
C HIS A 74 -6.68 19.10 7.27
N PHE A 75 -7.33 17.95 7.32
CA PHE A 75 -7.45 16.99 6.23
C PHE A 75 -8.89 16.89 5.70
N TYR A 76 -9.60 18.02 5.66
CA TYR A 76 -11.04 18.08 5.35
C TYR A 76 -11.44 17.33 4.05
N PRO A 77 -10.64 17.27 2.96
CA PRO A 77 -11.03 16.53 1.78
C PRO A 77 -11.25 15.04 2.04
N LEU A 78 -10.61 14.47 3.08
CA LEU A 78 -10.77 13.05 3.42
C LEU A 78 -12.17 12.70 3.94
N ALA A 79 -12.92 13.68 4.46
CA ALA A 79 -14.31 13.48 4.84
C ALA A 79 -15.28 13.47 3.65
N GLY A 80 -14.83 13.98 2.49
CA GLY A 80 -15.63 14.10 1.29
C GLY A 80 -15.72 12.83 0.45
N ASN A 81 -16.16 13.00 -0.79
CA ASN A 81 -16.45 11.94 -1.72
C ASN A 81 -15.76 12.16 -3.06
N LEU A 82 -15.31 11.08 -3.69
CA LEU A 82 -14.94 11.05 -5.10
C LEU A 82 -16.23 10.95 -5.93
N LEU A 83 -16.44 11.89 -6.83
CA LEU A 83 -17.53 11.90 -7.80
C LEU A 83 -16.97 11.56 -9.17
N CYS A 84 -17.57 10.56 -9.81
CA CYS A 84 -17.22 10.09 -11.14
C CYS A 84 -18.45 10.23 -12.06
N PRO A 85 -18.72 11.43 -12.58
CA PRO A 85 -19.82 11.65 -13.52
C PRO A 85 -19.58 10.92 -14.85
N PRO A 86 -20.62 10.76 -15.68
CA PRO A 86 -20.45 10.20 -17.02
C PRO A 86 -19.62 11.14 -17.91
N PRO A 87 -18.97 10.59 -18.95
CA PRO A 87 -18.29 11.41 -19.95
C PRO A 87 -19.21 12.48 -20.54
N PRO A 88 -18.69 13.65 -20.88
CA PRO A 88 -17.27 14.06 -20.91
C PRO A 88 -16.76 14.69 -19.60
N HIS A 89 -17.49 14.58 -18.50
CA HIS A 89 -17.15 15.25 -17.25
C HIS A 89 -16.01 14.54 -16.53
N LYS A 90 -15.01 15.32 -16.11
CA LYS A 90 -13.87 14.82 -15.32
C LYS A 90 -14.31 14.39 -13.91
N PRO A 91 -13.68 13.35 -13.31
CA PRO A 91 -13.89 13.03 -11.91
C PRO A 91 -13.28 14.12 -11.01
N PHE A 92 -13.87 14.32 -9.85
CA PHE A 92 -13.41 15.31 -8.88
C PHE A 92 -13.80 14.91 -7.46
N ILE A 93 -13.17 15.52 -6.47
CA ILE A 93 -13.51 15.34 -5.07
C ILE A 93 -14.40 16.49 -4.62
N ARG A 94 -15.48 16.18 -3.92
CA ARG A 94 -16.35 17.17 -3.29
C ARG A 94 -16.44 16.90 -1.81
N CYS A 95 -16.25 17.94 -1.01
CA CYS A 95 -16.47 17.94 0.41
C CYS A 95 -17.54 18.99 0.73
N THR A 96 -18.55 18.62 1.50
CA THR A 96 -19.66 19.48 1.95
C THR A 96 -19.65 19.56 3.47
N ASP A 97 -20.45 20.49 4.01
CA ASP A 97 -20.63 20.68 5.45
C ASP A 97 -21.33 19.51 6.17
N HIS A 98 -21.87 18.56 5.40
CA HIS A 98 -22.53 17.36 5.93
C HIS A 98 -21.66 16.11 5.81
N ASP A 99 -20.48 16.21 5.19
CA ASP A 99 -19.61 15.07 4.97
C ASP A 99 -18.84 14.67 6.24
N SER A 100 -18.60 13.39 6.38
CA SER A 100 -17.96 12.79 7.55
C SER A 100 -17.27 11.48 7.21
N VAL A 101 -16.34 11.07 8.05
CA VAL A 101 -15.68 9.77 7.96
C VAL A 101 -16.43 8.75 8.81
N THR A 102 -16.76 7.61 8.23
CA THR A 102 -17.33 6.50 8.99
C THR A 102 -16.24 5.84 9.85
N LEU A 103 -16.47 5.82 11.16
CA LEU A 103 -15.69 5.05 12.13
C LEU A 103 -16.54 3.89 12.66
N THR A 104 -16.13 2.67 12.36
CA THR A 104 -16.76 1.44 12.84
C THR A 104 -15.98 0.88 14.03
N VAL A 105 -16.66 0.50 15.09
CA VAL A 105 -16.06 -0.20 16.23
C VAL A 105 -16.64 -1.60 16.31
N THR A 106 -15.77 -2.58 16.33
CA THR A 106 -16.14 -4.00 16.43
C THR A 106 -15.40 -4.67 17.59
N GLU A 107 -15.92 -5.76 18.09
CA GLU A 107 -15.27 -6.65 19.05
C GLU A 107 -15.05 -8.02 18.41
N SER A 108 -13.85 -8.58 18.60
CA SER A 108 -13.46 -9.86 18.01
C SER A 108 -12.91 -10.81 19.07
N GLN A 109 -13.32 -12.08 18.98
CA GLN A 109 -12.78 -13.18 19.78
C GLN A 109 -11.66 -13.94 19.06
N ALA A 110 -11.18 -13.43 17.91
CA ALA A 110 -10.06 -14.03 17.19
C ALA A 110 -8.77 -13.88 18.00
N ASP A 111 -7.81 -14.75 17.74
CA ASP A 111 -6.50 -14.72 18.41
C ASP A 111 -5.71 -13.47 17.99
N PHE A 112 -5.65 -12.49 18.91
CA PHE A 112 -4.90 -11.26 18.72
C PHE A 112 -3.39 -11.52 18.49
N ASN A 113 -2.81 -12.45 19.27
CA ASN A 113 -1.38 -12.75 19.17
C ASN A 113 -1.02 -13.35 17.81
N LEU A 114 -1.86 -14.22 17.27
CA LEU A 114 -1.68 -14.75 15.93
C LEU A 114 -1.82 -13.62 14.89
N LEU A 115 -2.90 -12.83 14.97
CA LEU A 115 -3.17 -11.79 13.97
C LEU A 115 -2.14 -10.64 13.98
N SER A 116 -1.51 -10.35 15.13
CA SER A 116 -0.45 -9.35 15.27
C SER A 116 0.96 -9.91 15.07
N SER A 117 1.12 -11.21 14.82
CA SER A 117 2.43 -11.86 14.63
C SER A 117 2.93 -11.78 13.18
N ASN A 118 4.11 -12.35 12.93
CA ASN A 118 4.66 -12.57 11.59
C ASN A 118 4.26 -13.94 11.00
N GLN A 119 3.60 -14.80 11.78
CA GLN A 119 3.17 -16.14 11.39
C GLN A 119 2.11 -16.10 10.27
N PRO A 120 1.92 -17.21 9.54
CA PRO A 120 0.85 -17.32 8.56
C PRO A 120 -0.52 -17.11 9.20
N LYS A 121 -1.32 -16.24 8.62
CA LYS A 121 -2.66 -15.91 9.07
C LYS A 121 -3.63 -15.81 7.91
N SER A 122 -4.87 -16.22 8.12
CA SER A 122 -5.92 -16.23 7.11
C SER A 122 -6.19 -14.82 6.57
N LEU A 123 -6.20 -14.64 5.25
CA LEU A 123 -6.62 -13.39 4.63
C LEU A 123 -8.08 -13.05 4.96
N LYS A 124 -8.94 -14.06 5.05
CA LYS A 124 -10.34 -13.91 5.44
C LYS A 124 -10.49 -13.29 6.83
N ASP A 125 -9.66 -13.69 7.80
CA ASP A 125 -9.69 -13.12 9.15
C ASP A 125 -9.12 -11.70 9.19
N LEU A 126 -8.05 -11.43 8.48
CA LEU A 126 -7.55 -10.06 8.30
C LEU A 126 -8.59 -9.16 7.61
N GLY A 127 -9.35 -9.70 6.66
CA GLY A 127 -10.41 -8.99 5.95
C GLY A 127 -11.54 -8.50 6.84
N LYS A 128 -11.85 -9.22 7.93
CA LYS A 128 -12.87 -8.84 8.92
C LYS A 128 -12.45 -7.60 9.75
N LEU A 129 -11.17 -7.27 9.77
CA LEU A 129 -10.62 -6.17 10.57
C LEU A 129 -10.56 -4.85 9.79
N VAL A 130 -10.92 -4.81 8.51
CA VAL A 130 -10.85 -3.61 7.68
C VAL A 130 -12.24 -3.11 7.28
N PRO A 131 -12.47 -1.79 7.29
CA PRO A 131 -13.74 -1.23 6.86
C PRO A 131 -13.88 -1.30 5.34
N ASN A 132 -15.11 -1.40 4.87
CA ASN A 132 -15.45 -1.30 3.46
C ASN A 132 -15.83 0.14 3.09
N LEU A 133 -15.39 0.57 1.90
CA LEU A 133 -15.91 1.76 1.24
C LEU A 133 -16.95 1.34 0.21
N SER A 134 -18.19 1.78 0.39
CA SER A 134 -19.29 1.46 -0.50
C SER A 134 -19.50 2.59 -1.51
N CYS A 135 -19.39 2.26 -2.79
CA CYS A 135 -19.74 3.17 -3.87
C CYS A 135 -21.25 3.14 -4.10
N THR A 136 -21.84 4.29 -4.33
CA THR A 136 -23.25 4.44 -4.70
C THR A 136 -23.37 5.11 -6.07
N THR A 137 -24.52 4.95 -6.73
CA THR A 137 -24.83 5.68 -7.95
C THR A 137 -25.98 6.64 -7.65
N VAL A 138 -25.77 7.91 -7.97
CA VAL A 138 -26.81 8.95 -7.85
C VAL A 138 -27.44 9.25 -9.21
N PRO A 139 -28.56 10.00 -9.23
CA PRO A 139 -29.16 10.44 -10.50
C PRO A 139 -28.12 11.01 -11.48
N ASN A 140 -28.36 10.86 -12.77
CA ASN A 140 -27.44 11.20 -13.87
C ASN A 140 -26.20 10.31 -13.96
N ASP A 141 -26.28 9.05 -13.51
CA ASP A 141 -25.22 8.04 -13.62
C ASP A 141 -23.86 8.48 -13.05
N THR A 142 -23.87 9.30 -12.01
CA THR A 142 -22.65 9.69 -11.29
C THR A 142 -22.35 8.67 -10.19
N PHE A 143 -21.18 8.05 -10.22
CA PHE A 143 -20.70 7.23 -9.13
C PHE A 143 -20.11 8.10 -8.03
N VAL A 144 -20.50 7.81 -6.79
CA VAL A 144 -20.04 8.52 -5.60
C VAL A 144 -19.40 7.51 -4.66
N SER A 145 -18.17 7.76 -4.28
CA SER A 145 -17.41 6.90 -3.36
C SER A 145 -16.85 7.73 -2.21
N PRO A 146 -17.10 7.36 -0.95
CA PRO A 146 -16.37 7.94 0.18
C PRO A 146 -14.87 7.76 0.00
N LEU A 147 -14.09 8.72 0.49
CA LEU A 147 -12.64 8.70 0.34
C LEU A 147 -11.92 7.92 1.43
N LEU A 148 -12.54 7.83 2.62
CA LEU A 148 -11.93 7.26 3.81
C LEU A 148 -12.97 6.55 4.68
N ALA A 149 -12.61 5.40 5.22
CA ALA A 149 -13.30 4.74 6.32
C ALA A 149 -12.29 4.19 7.32
N LEU A 150 -12.67 4.15 8.59
CA LEU A 150 -11.86 3.65 9.69
C LEU A 150 -12.61 2.55 10.44
N GLN A 151 -11.88 1.58 10.94
CA GLN A 151 -12.41 0.54 11.84
C GLN A 151 -11.46 0.34 13.02
N ILE A 152 -12.02 0.25 14.20
CA ILE A 152 -11.30 -0.17 15.39
C ILE A 152 -11.89 -1.50 15.82
N THR A 153 -11.07 -2.54 15.83
CA THR A 153 -11.45 -3.86 16.35
C THR A 153 -10.80 -4.05 17.71
N VAL A 154 -11.63 -4.27 18.71
CA VAL A 154 -11.21 -4.54 20.09
C VAL A 154 -11.09 -6.05 20.28
N PHE A 155 -9.96 -6.50 20.80
CA PHE A 155 -9.73 -7.87 21.26
C PHE A 155 -9.72 -7.82 22.79
N PRO A 156 -10.77 -8.29 23.47
CA PRO A 156 -10.95 -8.09 24.90
C PRO A 156 -9.73 -8.50 25.72
N ASN A 157 -9.25 -7.59 26.57
CA ASN A 157 -8.09 -7.75 27.45
C ASN A 157 -6.75 -8.10 26.76
N CYS A 158 -6.66 -7.96 25.44
CA CYS A 158 -5.45 -8.29 24.66
C CYS A 158 -4.93 -7.09 23.85
N GLY A 159 -5.76 -6.53 22.99
CA GLY A 159 -5.25 -5.50 22.08
C GLY A 159 -6.31 -4.83 21.24
N LEU A 160 -5.83 -3.98 20.35
CA LEU A 160 -6.64 -3.21 19.41
C LEU A 160 -6.08 -3.34 17.99
N CYS A 161 -6.94 -3.35 16.99
CA CYS A 161 -6.55 -3.15 15.60
C CYS A 161 -7.21 -1.89 15.06
N ILE A 162 -6.43 -0.86 14.73
CA ILE A 162 -6.91 0.36 14.04
C ILE A 162 -6.65 0.17 12.56
N SER A 163 -7.72 0.14 11.77
CA SER A 163 -7.66 -0.09 10.33
C SER A 163 -8.17 1.09 9.54
N ILE A 164 -7.50 1.37 8.44
CA ILE A 164 -7.87 2.40 7.48
C ILE A 164 -8.09 1.79 6.11
N THR A 165 -9.20 2.15 5.47
CA THR A 165 -9.43 1.93 4.03
C THR A 165 -9.62 3.28 3.36
N TYR A 166 -8.88 3.53 2.28
CA TYR A 166 -9.00 4.78 1.54
C TYR A 166 -8.99 4.58 0.03
N CYS A 167 -9.65 5.49 -0.67
CA CYS A 167 -9.61 5.58 -2.12
C CYS A 167 -8.22 6.10 -2.56
N HIS A 168 -7.51 5.34 -3.40
CA HIS A 168 -6.16 5.72 -3.79
C HIS A 168 -6.12 7.03 -4.61
N ALA A 169 -7.24 7.45 -5.21
CA ALA A 169 -7.32 8.71 -5.97
C ALA A 169 -7.06 9.97 -5.14
N ILE A 170 -7.23 9.92 -3.79
CA ILE A 170 -7.02 11.10 -2.94
C ILE A 170 -5.59 11.21 -2.41
N MET A 171 -4.92 10.07 -2.17
CA MET A 171 -3.63 10.05 -1.50
C MET A 171 -2.80 8.82 -1.82
N ASP A 172 -1.49 8.98 -1.87
CA ASP A 172 -0.52 7.89 -1.92
C ASP A 172 -0.12 7.40 -0.51
N GLY A 173 0.81 6.43 -0.48
CA GLY A 173 1.27 5.83 0.77
C GLY A 173 1.98 6.81 1.71
N ARG A 174 2.72 7.82 1.18
CA ARG A 174 3.38 8.87 1.97
C ARG A 174 2.34 9.78 2.62
N SER A 175 1.35 10.23 1.85
CA SER A 175 0.24 11.06 2.34
C SER A 175 -0.59 10.33 3.40
N CYS A 176 -0.91 9.05 3.19
CA CYS A 176 -1.61 8.23 4.19
C CYS A 176 -0.82 8.13 5.51
N CYS A 177 0.49 7.87 5.45
CA CYS A 177 1.32 7.81 6.65
C CYS A 177 1.40 9.16 7.36
N TYR A 178 1.42 10.26 6.61
CA TYR A 178 1.40 11.59 7.18
C TYR A 178 0.08 11.85 7.94
N PHE A 179 -1.07 11.53 7.34
CA PHE A 179 -2.37 11.61 8.03
C PHE A 179 -2.40 10.79 9.33
N MET A 180 -1.98 9.52 9.27
CA MET A 180 -1.97 8.65 10.45
C MET A 180 -1.05 9.15 11.56
N LYS A 181 0.11 9.69 11.22
CA LYS A 181 1.05 10.28 12.18
C LYS A 181 0.49 11.54 12.83
N CYS A 182 -0.16 12.42 12.06
CA CYS A 182 -0.81 13.60 12.60
C CYS A 182 -1.93 13.20 13.58
N TRP A 183 -2.82 12.29 13.19
CA TRP A 183 -3.90 11.84 14.06
C TRP A 183 -3.37 11.19 15.34
N SER A 184 -2.38 10.30 15.23
CA SER A 184 -1.80 9.64 16.41
C SER A 184 -1.07 10.63 17.33
N SER A 185 -0.34 11.61 16.80
CA SER A 185 0.33 12.64 17.59
C SER A 185 -0.67 13.51 18.37
N ILE A 186 -1.73 13.97 17.70
CA ILE A 186 -2.79 14.74 18.32
C ILE A 186 -3.50 13.89 19.40
N CYS A 187 -3.77 12.62 19.13
CA CYS A 187 -4.38 11.73 20.10
C CYS A 187 -3.50 11.52 21.34
N ARG A 188 -2.21 11.29 21.13
CA ARG A 188 -1.24 11.09 22.22
C ARG A 188 -1.13 12.31 23.15
N SER A 189 -1.28 13.51 22.59
CA SER A 189 -1.28 14.76 23.37
C SER A 189 -2.64 15.12 23.99
N GLY A 190 -3.66 14.28 23.83
CA GLY A 190 -5.02 14.56 24.28
C GLY A 190 -5.73 15.66 23.51
N GLY A 191 -5.31 15.94 22.27
CA GLY A 191 -5.91 16.98 21.41
C GLY A 191 -5.27 18.36 21.52
N VAL A 192 -4.20 18.52 22.31
CA VAL A 192 -3.59 19.82 22.60
C VAL A 192 -2.48 20.21 21.62
N ASP A 193 -1.66 19.21 21.18
CA ASP A 193 -0.49 19.46 20.32
C ASP A 193 -0.86 19.36 18.85
N LEU A 194 -1.02 20.51 18.21
CA LEU A 194 -1.24 20.66 16.75
C LEU A 194 0.02 21.16 16.03
N THR A 195 1.16 21.25 16.70
CA THR A 195 2.40 21.85 16.18
C THR A 195 2.83 21.26 14.85
N LEU A 196 2.69 19.93 14.67
CA LEU A 196 3.05 19.27 13.41
C LEU A 196 2.23 19.82 12.24
N LEU A 197 0.94 20.07 12.43
CA LEU A 197 0.05 20.60 11.39
C LEU A 197 0.20 22.10 11.18
N GLU A 198 0.59 22.83 12.21
CA GLU A 198 0.86 24.27 12.12
C GLU A 198 2.16 24.55 11.33
N ILE A 199 3.23 23.76 11.59
CA ILE A 199 4.52 23.90 10.90
C ILE A 199 4.47 23.33 9.49
N SER A 200 3.75 22.26 9.28
CA SER A 200 3.74 21.50 8.03
C SER A 200 2.32 21.13 7.58
N PRO A 201 1.45 22.12 7.27
CA PRO A 201 0.08 21.82 6.87
C PRO A 201 0.03 21.02 5.57
N PRO A 202 -0.94 20.09 5.39
CA PRO A 202 -1.09 19.35 4.15
C PRO A 202 -1.44 20.29 2.98
N CYS A 203 -0.73 20.15 1.88
CA CYS A 203 -0.97 20.91 0.66
C CYS A 203 -1.85 20.10 -0.30
N PHE A 204 -3.09 20.53 -0.48
CA PHE A 204 -4.07 19.91 -1.39
C PHE A 204 -4.10 20.54 -2.78
N ASP A 205 -3.31 21.58 -3.00
CA ASP A 205 -3.26 22.25 -4.31
C ASP A 205 -2.75 21.27 -5.38
N ARG A 206 -3.61 20.94 -6.33
CA ARG A 206 -3.30 20.05 -7.45
C ARG A 206 -2.54 20.72 -8.58
N GLU A 207 -2.57 22.06 -8.64
CA GLU A 207 -1.89 22.84 -9.68
C GLU A 207 -0.36 22.85 -9.50
N VAL A 208 0.13 22.49 -8.30
CA VAL A 208 1.57 22.28 -8.08
C VAL A 208 2.13 21.13 -8.92
N LEU A 209 1.29 20.19 -9.36
CA LEU A 209 1.65 19.13 -10.31
C LEU A 209 1.36 19.60 -11.75
N ARG A 210 2.40 20.06 -12.44
CA ARG A 210 2.30 20.56 -13.81
C ARG A 210 2.40 19.40 -14.79
N ASP A 211 1.43 19.29 -15.68
CA ASP A 211 1.48 18.32 -16.77
C ASP A 211 2.29 18.90 -17.97
N THR A 212 3.60 18.76 -17.88
CA THR A 212 4.50 19.26 -18.94
C THR A 212 4.57 18.35 -20.16
N LYS A 213 3.92 17.17 -20.11
CA LYS A 213 3.97 16.15 -21.18
C LYS A 213 2.61 15.86 -21.82
N GLY A 214 1.53 16.53 -21.42
CA GLY A 214 0.18 16.27 -21.92
C GLY A 214 -0.40 14.93 -21.50
N LEU A 215 0.05 14.39 -20.36
CA LEU A 215 -0.40 13.10 -19.84
C LEU A 215 -1.85 13.11 -19.36
N GLU A 216 -2.36 14.27 -18.95
CA GLU A 216 -3.76 14.39 -18.50
C GLU A 216 -4.75 13.93 -19.57
N ALA A 217 -4.53 14.35 -20.81
CA ALA A 217 -5.41 13.96 -21.92
C ALA A 217 -5.41 12.43 -22.14
N ILE A 218 -4.25 11.79 -22.01
CA ILE A 218 -4.09 10.34 -22.15
C ILE A 218 -4.79 9.63 -20.99
N PHE A 219 -4.53 10.05 -19.74
CA PHE A 219 -5.12 9.41 -18.57
C PHE A 219 -6.64 9.64 -18.45
N LEU A 220 -7.15 10.77 -18.95
CA LEU A 220 -8.59 11.01 -19.06
C LEU A 220 -9.24 10.11 -20.09
N ARG A 221 -8.62 9.93 -21.26
CA ARG A 221 -9.11 8.95 -22.23
C ARG A 221 -9.18 7.56 -21.62
N ASP A 222 -8.12 7.13 -20.95
CA ASP A 222 -8.06 5.82 -20.30
C ASP A 222 -9.11 5.67 -19.19
N TYR A 223 -9.34 6.75 -18.43
CA TYR A 223 -10.41 6.81 -17.44
C TYR A 223 -11.79 6.68 -18.08
N PHE A 224 -12.10 7.42 -19.17
CA PHE A 224 -13.39 7.36 -19.82
C PHE A 224 -13.68 6.00 -20.46
N GLU A 225 -12.67 5.36 -21.03
CA GLU A 225 -12.79 3.98 -21.53
C GLU A 225 -13.12 3.01 -20.38
N ALA A 226 -12.41 3.10 -19.26
CA ALA A 226 -12.71 2.27 -18.09
C ALA A 226 -14.11 2.58 -17.52
N ARG A 227 -14.47 3.87 -17.41
CA ARG A 227 -15.76 4.35 -16.90
C ARG A 227 -16.95 3.82 -17.71
N SER A 228 -16.81 3.69 -19.03
CA SER A 228 -17.85 3.17 -19.92
C SER A 228 -18.22 1.70 -19.63
N THR A 229 -17.34 0.96 -18.96
CA THR A 229 -17.57 -0.44 -18.59
C THR A 229 -18.25 -0.62 -17.22
N TRP A 230 -18.40 0.47 -16.46
CA TRP A 230 -19.02 0.40 -15.13
C TRP A 230 -20.53 0.23 -15.26
N LYS A 231 -21.08 -0.73 -14.53
CA LYS A 231 -22.54 -0.96 -14.50
C LYS A 231 -23.16 -0.27 -13.30
N VAL A 232 -24.37 0.23 -13.44
CA VAL A 232 -25.19 0.75 -12.33
C VAL A 232 -25.26 -0.30 -11.24
N GLY A 233 -24.95 0.08 -10.00
CA GLY A 233 -24.90 -0.83 -8.86
C GLY A 233 -23.60 -1.67 -8.74
N HIS A 234 -22.73 -1.61 -9.73
CA HIS A 234 -21.45 -2.30 -9.78
C HIS A 234 -20.34 -1.31 -10.15
N GLY A 235 -20.23 -0.19 -9.45
CA GLY A 235 -19.14 0.78 -9.65
C GLY A 235 -17.76 0.10 -9.76
N PRO A 236 -16.67 0.85 -9.76
CA PRO A 236 -15.31 0.32 -9.95
C PRO A 236 -14.86 -0.69 -8.88
N ILE A 237 -15.75 -1.09 -7.98
CA ILE A 237 -15.44 -2.00 -6.89
C ILE A 237 -15.40 -3.43 -7.42
N PRO A 238 -14.27 -4.13 -7.33
CA PRO A 238 -14.28 -5.58 -7.44
C PRO A 238 -15.05 -6.17 -6.27
N LYS A 239 -15.76 -7.23 -6.53
CA LYS A 239 -16.21 -8.18 -5.51
C LYS A 239 -15.04 -8.87 -4.76
N HIS A 240 -13.80 -8.45 -4.98
CA HIS A 240 -12.65 -8.95 -4.23
C HIS A 240 -12.59 -8.18 -2.89
N GLY A 241 -13.51 -8.55 -2.00
CA GLY A 241 -13.14 -8.57 -0.60
C GLY A 241 -11.83 -9.37 -0.47
N ILE A 242 -11.12 -9.18 0.62
CA ILE A 242 -10.04 -10.08 1.04
C ILE A 242 -10.76 -11.38 1.47
N ASP A 243 -11.34 -12.08 0.53
CA ASP A 243 -12.16 -13.28 0.76
C ASP A 243 -11.58 -14.42 -0.05
N ASP A 244 -10.25 -14.44 -0.11
CA ASP A 244 -9.53 -15.54 -0.73
C ASP A 244 -9.45 -16.69 0.27
N GLU A 245 -10.49 -17.50 0.28
CA GLU A 245 -10.48 -18.79 0.98
C GLU A 245 -9.24 -19.59 0.54
N GLY A 246 -8.47 -20.09 1.52
CA GLY A 246 -7.24 -20.84 1.25
C GLY A 246 -5.98 -19.99 1.06
N TYR A 247 -6.06 -18.66 1.19
CA TYR A 247 -4.87 -17.82 1.19
C TYR A 247 -4.45 -17.40 2.60
N VAL A 248 -3.15 -17.39 2.83
CA VAL A 248 -2.53 -16.93 4.06
C VAL A 248 -1.57 -15.77 3.78
N LYS A 249 -1.48 -14.87 4.74
CA LYS A 249 -0.46 -13.83 4.77
C LYS A 249 0.56 -14.13 5.84
N ALA A 250 1.83 -14.05 5.49
CA ALA A 250 2.94 -14.11 6.43
C ALA A 250 3.88 -12.94 6.24
N THR A 251 4.72 -12.67 7.24
CA THR A 251 5.74 -11.63 7.16
C THR A 251 7.11 -12.25 7.35
N ILE A 252 8.01 -11.97 6.41
CA ILE A 252 9.42 -12.33 6.50
C ILE A 252 10.19 -11.11 6.98
N THR A 253 11.04 -11.29 7.97
CA THR A 253 11.91 -10.22 8.50
C THR A 253 13.34 -10.46 8.05
N PHE A 254 13.85 -9.53 7.24
CA PHE A 254 15.27 -9.47 6.86
C PHE A 254 16.01 -8.57 7.83
N GLY A 255 16.96 -9.12 8.57
CA GLY A 255 17.84 -8.37 9.44
C GLY A 255 18.89 -7.59 8.66
N ARG A 256 19.65 -6.75 9.37
CA ARG A 256 20.76 -5.98 8.79
C ARG A 256 21.79 -6.91 8.14
N ASP A 257 22.12 -8.03 8.80
CA ASP A 257 23.14 -8.98 8.30
C ASP A 257 22.66 -9.68 7.02
N ASP A 258 21.37 -10.04 6.93
CA ASP A 258 20.79 -10.60 5.71
C ASP A 258 20.93 -9.63 4.52
N ILE A 259 20.60 -8.36 4.77
CA ILE A 259 20.66 -7.30 3.75
C ILE A 259 22.11 -7.04 3.33
N GLU A 260 23.05 -6.98 4.26
CA GLU A 260 24.46 -6.77 3.94
C GLU A 260 25.07 -7.96 3.20
N ALA A 261 24.69 -9.21 3.54
CA ALA A 261 25.07 -10.40 2.78
C ALA A 261 24.58 -10.33 1.32
N MET A 262 23.31 -9.99 1.12
CA MET A 262 22.75 -9.79 -0.23
C MET A 262 23.51 -8.71 -1.01
N LYS A 263 23.83 -7.57 -0.40
CA LYS A 263 24.59 -6.49 -1.03
C LYS A 263 26.00 -6.94 -1.43
N LYS A 264 26.71 -7.56 -0.49
CA LYS A 264 28.08 -8.05 -0.70
C LYS A 264 28.12 -9.07 -1.83
N TRP A 265 27.20 -10.04 -1.81
CA TRP A 265 27.10 -11.07 -2.83
C TRP A 265 26.81 -10.46 -4.22
N ALA A 266 25.83 -9.59 -4.31
CA ALA A 266 25.46 -8.93 -5.57
C ALA A 266 26.61 -8.10 -6.15
N LEU A 267 27.31 -7.30 -5.32
CA LEU A 267 28.44 -6.50 -5.76
C LEU A 267 29.64 -7.35 -6.20
N ASN A 268 29.90 -8.48 -5.53
CA ASN A 268 30.98 -9.38 -5.91
C ASN A 268 30.70 -10.06 -7.26
N GLN A 269 29.47 -10.48 -7.51
CA GLN A 269 29.09 -11.04 -8.80
C GLN A 269 29.04 -9.98 -9.90
N TRP A 270 28.61 -8.76 -9.56
CA TRP A 270 28.59 -7.67 -10.55
C TRP A 270 29.98 -7.32 -11.10
N LYS A 271 31.01 -7.31 -10.24
CA LYS A 271 32.41 -7.01 -10.65
C LYS A 271 33.00 -8.01 -11.63
N LYS A 272 32.42 -9.21 -11.73
CA LYS A 272 32.85 -10.22 -12.72
C LYS A 272 32.34 -9.95 -14.13
N ASP A 273 31.40 -9.00 -14.30
CA ASP A 273 30.77 -8.66 -15.56
C ASP A 273 31.15 -7.22 -15.94
N ASP A 274 32.21 -7.09 -16.78
CA ASP A 274 32.84 -5.80 -17.11
C ASP A 274 31.99 -4.83 -17.95
N LYS A 275 30.77 -5.22 -18.37
CA LYS A 275 29.93 -4.41 -19.26
C LYS A 275 29.32 -3.17 -18.59
N PHE A 276 29.16 -3.16 -17.27
CA PHE A 276 28.59 -2.06 -16.52
C PHE A 276 29.29 -1.86 -15.19
N GLN A 277 29.68 -0.60 -14.90
CA GLN A 277 30.29 -0.26 -13.62
C GLN A 277 29.32 -0.55 -12.47
N ALA A 278 29.79 -1.29 -11.47
CA ALA A 278 29.01 -1.55 -10.26
C ALA A 278 28.73 -0.25 -9.49
N PRO A 279 27.52 -0.04 -8.98
CA PRO A 279 27.25 1.13 -8.16
C PRO A 279 28.04 1.07 -6.84
N GLN A 280 28.40 2.23 -6.29
CA GLN A 280 29.08 2.31 -5.00
C GLN A 280 28.21 1.76 -3.85
N TYR A 281 26.89 1.85 -3.99
CA TYR A 281 25.94 1.46 -2.96
C TYR A 281 24.69 0.82 -3.56
N LEU A 282 24.28 -0.31 -2.98
CA LEU A 282 22.99 -0.96 -3.23
C LEU A 282 22.04 -0.70 -2.06
N SER A 283 20.83 -0.21 -2.34
CA SER A 283 19.84 0.01 -1.30
C SER A 283 19.24 -1.33 -0.81
N LYS A 284 18.80 -1.36 0.45
CA LYS A 284 18.07 -2.52 1.00
C LYS A 284 16.84 -2.88 0.17
N PHE A 285 16.13 -1.88 -0.37
CA PHE A 285 15.00 -2.10 -1.26
C PHE A 285 15.39 -2.91 -2.51
N VAL A 286 16.47 -2.51 -3.19
CA VAL A 286 16.92 -3.18 -4.43
C VAL A 286 17.25 -4.64 -4.19
N VAL A 287 18.12 -4.92 -3.21
CA VAL A 287 18.59 -6.30 -3.00
C VAL A 287 17.49 -7.21 -2.47
N THR A 288 16.66 -6.74 -1.54
CA THR A 288 15.54 -7.54 -1.02
C THR A 288 14.47 -7.78 -2.09
N SER A 289 14.16 -6.76 -2.90
CA SER A 289 13.22 -6.90 -4.03
C SER A 289 13.71 -7.90 -5.07
N ALA A 290 14.97 -7.80 -5.49
CA ALA A 290 15.56 -8.72 -6.44
C ALA A 290 15.60 -10.16 -5.92
N PHE A 291 16.00 -10.33 -4.65
CA PHE A 291 16.05 -11.63 -4.00
C PHE A 291 14.66 -12.28 -3.95
N LEU A 292 13.64 -11.57 -3.49
CA LEU A 292 12.27 -12.09 -3.42
C LEU A 292 11.69 -12.36 -4.80
N TRP A 293 11.92 -11.49 -5.79
CA TRP A 293 11.45 -11.70 -7.15
C TRP A 293 11.99 -13.01 -7.72
N VAL A 294 13.30 -13.24 -7.61
CA VAL A 294 13.96 -14.48 -8.07
C VAL A 294 13.46 -15.70 -7.31
N SER A 295 13.34 -15.61 -5.98
CA SER A 295 12.85 -16.70 -5.14
C SER A 295 11.41 -17.09 -5.52
N LEU A 296 10.53 -16.09 -5.73
CA LEU A 296 9.14 -16.33 -6.14
C LEU A 296 9.06 -16.94 -7.53
N VAL A 297 9.84 -16.46 -8.52
CA VAL A 297 9.86 -17.04 -9.87
C VAL A 297 10.34 -18.49 -9.83
N LYS A 298 11.41 -18.78 -9.09
CA LYS A 298 11.90 -20.17 -8.91
C LYS A 298 10.86 -21.07 -8.25
N ALA A 299 10.14 -20.56 -7.26
CA ALA A 299 9.14 -21.33 -6.54
C ALA A 299 7.86 -21.56 -7.36
N ILE A 300 7.33 -20.56 -8.04
CA ILE A 300 6.11 -20.65 -8.85
C ILE A 300 6.33 -21.61 -10.03
N TYR A 301 7.49 -21.53 -10.67
CA TYR A 301 7.79 -22.25 -11.91
C TYR A 301 8.78 -23.41 -11.72
N ARG A 302 8.69 -24.09 -10.56
CA ARG A 302 9.56 -25.22 -10.22
C ARG A 302 9.48 -26.41 -11.19
N ASN A 303 8.31 -26.60 -11.80
CA ASN A 303 8.03 -27.74 -12.69
C ASN A 303 8.17 -27.40 -14.16
N ASP A 304 8.54 -26.18 -14.54
CA ASP A 304 8.77 -25.79 -15.94
C ASP A 304 10.09 -26.40 -16.44
N ASN A 305 9.99 -27.58 -16.99
CA ASN A 305 11.13 -28.32 -17.60
C ASN A 305 11.21 -28.14 -19.11
N GLU A 306 10.27 -27.44 -19.74
CA GLU A 306 10.25 -27.22 -21.19
C GLU A 306 11.16 -26.04 -21.55
N GLU A 307 12.42 -26.35 -21.88
CA GLU A 307 13.47 -25.35 -22.14
C GLU A 307 13.12 -24.38 -23.28
N GLU A 308 12.44 -24.82 -24.35
CA GLU A 308 12.12 -23.95 -25.50
C GLU A 308 11.04 -22.90 -25.22
N GLN A 309 10.00 -23.18 -24.41
CA GLN A 309 8.97 -22.22 -24.08
C GLN A 309 9.41 -21.20 -23.05
N VAL A 310 10.29 -21.57 -22.12
CA VAL A 310 10.82 -20.72 -21.05
C VAL A 310 11.68 -19.58 -21.61
N GLU A 311 12.33 -19.77 -22.75
CA GLU A 311 13.20 -18.75 -23.37
C GLU A 311 12.50 -17.46 -23.79
N MET A 312 11.23 -17.54 -24.18
CA MET A 312 10.45 -16.42 -24.71
C MET A 312 9.58 -15.73 -23.64
N ILE A 313 9.48 -16.32 -22.44
CA ILE A 313 8.62 -15.80 -21.38
C ILE A 313 9.35 -14.69 -20.62
N GLU A 314 8.70 -13.53 -20.47
CA GLU A 314 9.13 -12.44 -19.60
C GLU A 314 8.32 -12.46 -18.31
N ASP A 315 8.99 -12.34 -17.17
CA ASP A 315 8.41 -12.07 -15.87
C ASP A 315 8.69 -10.62 -15.48
N TYR A 316 7.76 -10.03 -14.74
CA TYR A 316 7.78 -8.60 -14.47
C TYR A 316 7.82 -8.33 -12.97
N PHE A 317 8.53 -7.27 -12.64
CA PHE A 317 8.56 -6.67 -11.30
C PHE A 317 8.13 -5.22 -11.41
N ARG A 318 7.18 -4.80 -10.55
CA ARG A 318 6.67 -3.43 -10.56
C ARG A 318 6.72 -2.83 -9.18
N PHE A 319 7.15 -1.57 -9.11
CA PHE A 319 7.09 -0.75 -7.92
C PHE A 319 6.68 0.68 -8.25
N ALA A 320 6.21 1.42 -7.25
CA ALA A 320 5.94 2.84 -7.37
C ALA A 320 7.06 3.64 -6.71
N ALA A 321 7.48 4.74 -7.33
CA ALA A 321 8.49 5.63 -6.80
C ALA A 321 7.92 7.03 -6.56
N ASP A 322 8.17 7.60 -5.38
CA ASP A 322 7.81 8.98 -5.06
C ASP A 322 8.60 9.95 -5.96
N CYS A 323 7.89 10.82 -6.64
CA CYS A 323 8.47 11.79 -7.59
C CYS A 323 8.60 13.20 -7.04
N ARG A 324 8.16 13.49 -5.80
CA ARG A 324 8.12 14.86 -5.27
C ARG A 324 9.46 15.58 -5.36
N ASP A 325 10.55 14.86 -5.12
CA ASP A 325 11.92 15.39 -5.15
C ASP A 325 12.63 15.12 -6.50
N ARG A 326 11.90 14.75 -7.56
CA ARG A 326 12.47 14.29 -8.83
C ARG A 326 11.88 14.92 -10.07
N LEU A 327 10.78 15.64 -9.93
CA LEU A 327 10.21 16.42 -11.03
C LEU A 327 11.06 17.66 -11.30
N GLU A 328 11.01 18.18 -12.52
CA GLU A 328 11.80 19.34 -12.96
C GLU A 328 11.42 20.66 -12.27
N TYR A 329 10.36 20.62 -11.47
CA TYR A 329 9.83 21.75 -10.72
C TYR A 329 9.57 21.34 -9.25
N PRO A 330 9.65 22.30 -8.31
CA PRO A 330 9.52 22.00 -6.90
C PRO A 330 8.09 21.60 -6.55
N ILE A 331 7.97 20.53 -5.77
CA ILE A 331 6.72 20.08 -5.15
C ILE A 331 6.82 20.29 -3.64
N PRO A 332 5.81 20.89 -2.99
CA PRO A 332 5.80 21.00 -1.54
C PRO A 332 6.00 19.65 -0.87
N ALA A 333 6.88 19.57 0.13
CA ALA A 333 7.13 18.32 0.87
C ALA A 333 5.86 17.76 1.53
N THR A 334 4.90 18.64 1.82
CA THR A 334 3.59 18.33 2.40
C THR A 334 2.49 18.11 1.36
N TYR A 335 2.84 18.05 0.04
CA TYR A 335 1.84 17.75 -0.99
C TYR A 335 1.08 16.47 -0.66
N PHE A 336 -0.23 16.62 -0.52
CA PHE A 336 -1.14 15.56 -0.12
C PHE A 336 -1.96 15.10 -1.32
N GLY A 337 -1.50 14.06 -1.99
CA GLY A 337 -2.07 13.51 -3.24
C GLY A 337 -1.17 12.41 -3.79
N ASN A 338 -1.39 12.04 -5.03
CA ASN A 338 -0.53 11.09 -5.72
C ASN A 338 0.61 11.83 -6.45
N CYS A 339 1.83 11.45 -6.13
CA CYS A 339 3.02 11.90 -6.85
C CYS A 339 3.97 10.71 -7.06
N LEU A 340 3.51 9.73 -7.85
CA LEU A 340 4.15 8.44 -8.02
C LEU A 340 4.45 8.14 -9.50
N ALA A 341 5.68 7.74 -9.79
CA ALA A 341 6.03 7.07 -11.05
C ALA A 341 5.80 5.55 -10.93
N ARG A 342 5.33 4.94 -12.01
CA ARG A 342 5.19 3.47 -12.11
C ARG A 342 6.41 2.89 -12.81
N CYS A 343 7.20 2.12 -12.08
CA CYS A 343 8.40 1.50 -12.59
C CYS A 343 8.14 0.02 -12.92
N TYR A 344 8.40 -0.36 -14.16
CA TYR A 344 8.27 -1.73 -14.64
C TYR A 344 9.65 -2.28 -14.98
N VAL A 345 9.96 -3.46 -14.50
CA VAL A 345 11.20 -4.20 -14.77
C VAL A 345 10.82 -5.53 -15.39
N GLY A 346 11.30 -5.81 -16.60
CA GLY A 346 11.08 -7.10 -17.28
C GLY A 346 12.38 -7.87 -17.41
N LEU A 347 12.35 -9.16 -17.15
CA LEU A 347 13.45 -10.08 -17.42
C LEU A 347 12.90 -11.40 -17.97
N LYS A 348 13.68 -12.06 -18.81
CA LYS A 348 13.35 -13.41 -19.25
C LYS A 348 13.38 -14.37 -18.06
N ARG A 349 12.41 -15.29 -18.00
CA ARG A 349 12.30 -16.29 -16.92
C ARG A 349 13.58 -17.10 -16.75
N LYS A 350 14.21 -17.51 -17.86
CA LYS A 350 15.48 -18.22 -17.82
C LYS A 350 16.58 -17.44 -17.11
N ASP A 351 16.62 -16.12 -17.32
CA ASP A 351 17.62 -15.24 -16.72
C ASP A 351 17.40 -15.06 -15.21
N LEU A 352 16.14 -15.20 -14.76
CA LEU A 352 15.77 -15.17 -13.32
C LEU A 352 16.03 -16.53 -12.64
N LYS A 353 15.75 -17.66 -13.34
CA LYS A 353 15.94 -19.00 -12.77
C LYS A 353 17.40 -19.43 -12.75
N GLY A 354 18.25 -18.92 -13.65
CA GLY A 354 19.67 -19.25 -13.76
C GLY A 354 20.51 -18.85 -12.54
N GLU A 355 21.76 -19.32 -12.49
CA GLU A 355 22.69 -19.03 -11.37
C GLU A 355 22.92 -17.52 -11.18
N GLY A 356 22.96 -16.73 -12.26
CA GLY A 356 23.07 -15.26 -12.23
C GLY A 356 21.76 -14.52 -11.93
N GLY A 357 20.65 -15.23 -11.68
CA GLY A 357 19.31 -14.64 -11.61
C GLY A 357 19.19 -13.48 -10.62
N PHE A 358 19.78 -13.63 -9.45
CA PHE A 358 19.74 -12.58 -8.45
C PHE A 358 20.49 -11.31 -8.89
N VAL A 359 21.69 -11.43 -9.44
CA VAL A 359 22.45 -10.24 -9.91
C VAL A 359 21.81 -9.63 -11.15
N ASN A 360 21.20 -10.43 -12.04
CA ASN A 360 20.44 -9.92 -13.17
C ASN A 360 19.24 -9.07 -12.71
N ALA A 361 18.49 -9.54 -11.73
CA ALA A 361 17.38 -8.81 -11.13
C ALA A 361 17.87 -7.52 -10.46
N VAL A 362 18.95 -7.57 -9.68
CA VAL A 362 19.56 -6.37 -9.07
C VAL A 362 19.94 -5.35 -10.14
N LYS A 363 20.65 -5.76 -11.19
CA LYS A 363 21.06 -4.89 -12.30
C LYS A 363 19.86 -4.23 -12.99
N ALA A 364 18.82 -5.01 -13.27
CA ALA A 364 17.62 -4.50 -13.94
C ALA A 364 16.87 -3.47 -13.06
N ILE A 365 16.69 -3.75 -11.77
CA ILE A 365 16.04 -2.81 -10.83
C ILE A 365 16.88 -1.53 -10.68
N VAL A 366 18.20 -1.64 -10.56
CA VAL A 366 19.11 -0.47 -10.47
C VAL A 366 18.99 0.41 -11.70
N ARG A 367 18.99 -0.16 -12.91
CA ARG A 367 18.82 0.59 -14.18
C ARG A 367 17.47 1.31 -14.19
N THR A 368 16.39 0.62 -13.89
CA THR A 368 15.05 1.23 -13.85
C THR A 368 14.98 2.39 -12.85
N ILE A 369 15.64 2.26 -11.68
CA ILE A 369 15.72 3.35 -10.70
C ILE A 369 16.57 4.52 -11.22
N ALA A 370 17.65 4.25 -11.92
CA ALA A 370 18.49 5.30 -12.52
C ALA A 370 17.72 6.07 -13.60
N ASP A 371 17.03 5.38 -14.50
CA ASP A 371 16.20 5.98 -15.55
C ASP A 371 15.08 6.83 -14.92
N MET A 372 14.38 6.31 -13.92
CA MET A 372 13.34 7.02 -13.18
C MET A 372 13.87 8.27 -12.46
N LYS A 373 15.11 8.26 -11.96
CA LYS A 373 15.70 9.45 -11.35
C LYS A 373 15.99 10.54 -12.36
N THR A 374 16.34 10.17 -13.57
CA THR A 374 16.63 11.11 -14.65
C THR A 374 15.35 11.67 -15.27
N GLU A 375 14.35 10.82 -15.47
CA GLU A 375 13.07 11.19 -16.09
C GLU A 375 11.91 10.39 -15.46
N PRO A 376 11.36 10.88 -14.32
CA PRO A 376 10.39 10.12 -13.51
C PRO A 376 9.14 9.64 -14.26
N LEU A 377 8.66 10.43 -15.23
CA LEU A 377 7.44 10.14 -15.99
C LEU A 377 7.73 9.69 -17.44
N LYS A 378 8.93 9.18 -17.70
CA LYS A 378 9.27 8.59 -19.00
C LYS A 378 8.41 7.36 -19.26
N GLY A 379 7.78 7.33 -20.45
CA GLY A 379 6.92 6.21 -20.84
C GLY A 379 5.58 6.15 -20.10
N ALA A 380 5.22 7.21 -19.36
CA ALA A 380 3.96 7.25 -18.61
C ALA A 380 2.73 7.16 -19.50
N GLU A 381 2.83 7.62 -20.75
CA GLU A 381 1.79 7.50 -21.78
C GLU A 381 1.40 6.03 -22.06
N ASN A 382 2.28 5.08 -21.79
CA ASN A 382 2.09 3.65 -22.03
C ASN A 382 1.72 2.86 -20.75
N TRP A 383 1.47 3.52 -19.62
CA TRP A 383 1.23 2.81 -18.35
C TRP A 383 0.03 1.86 -18.38
N LYS A 384 -1.03 2.19 -19.10
CA LYS A 384 -2.20 1.31 -19.26
C LYS A 384 -1.84 0.05 -20.04
N GLU A 385 -1.17 0.21 -21.17
CA GLU A 385 -0.75 -0.92 -22.02
C GLU A 385 0.26 -1.83 -21.28
N LEU A 386 1.24 -1.22 -20.60
CA LEU A 386 2.18 -1.95 -19.76
C LEU A 386 1.47 -2.71 -18.63
N PHE A 387 0.48 -2.10 -17.99
CA PHE A 387 -0.31 -2.77 -16.98
C PHE A 387 -1.05 -3.98 -17.56
N ILE A 388 -1.75 -3.83 -18.68
CA ILE A 388 -2.48 -4.92 -19.34
C ILE A 388 -1.51 -6.03 -19.76
N LYS A 389 -0.38 -5.67 -20.38
CA LYS A 389 0.64 -6.62 -20.85
C LYS A 389 1.24 -7.43 -19.70
N THR A 390 1.49 -6.79 -18.56
CA THR A 390 2.22 -7.40 -17.44
C THR A 390 1.30 -8.07 -16.41
N PHE A 391 0.02 -7.66 -16.34
CA PHE A 391 -0.96 -8.20 -15.39
C PHE A 391 -1.48 -9.58 -15.79
N LEU A 392 -0.54 -10.50 -15.94
CA LEU A 392 -0.83 -11.91 -16.23
C LEU A 392 -0.64 -12.75 -14.96
N PRO A 393 -1.52 -13.72 -14.69
CA PRO A 393 -1.39 -14.59 -13.53
C PRO A 393 0.01 -15.19 -13.40
N GLY A 394 0.63 -15.02 -12.25
CA GLY A 394 1.95 -15.55 -11.93
C GLY A 394 3.14 -14.80 -12.55
N ARG A 395 2.95 -13.86 -13.48
CA ARG A 395 4.06 -13.17 -14.17
C ARG A 395 4.44 -11.82 -13.58
N LEU A 396 3.62 -11.25 -12.72
CA LEU A 396 3.84 -9.92 -12.15
C LEU A 396 3.98 -10.00 -10.64
N VAL A 397 5.10 -9.50 -10.13
CA VAL A 397 5.31 -9.22 -8.71
C VAL A 397 5.21 -7.72 -8.50
N LEU A 398 4.30 -7.31 -7.62
CA LEU A 398 4.05 -5.91 -7.29
C LEU A 398 4.59 -5.59 -5.89
N VAL A 399 5.27 -4.45 -5.75
CA VAL A 399 5.67 -3.93 -4.45
C VAL A 399 4.83 -2.74 -4.05
N THR A 400 4.40 -2.74 -2.79
CA THR A 400 3.71 -1.64 -2.13
C THR A 400 4.37 -1.32 -0.79
N GLY A 401 4.06 -0.15 -0.24
CA GLY A 401 4.69 0.32 0.98
C GLY A 401 6.13 0.79 0.76
N SER A 402 6.75 1.22 1.83
CA SER A 402 8.14 1.66 1.85
C SER A 402 8.69 1.63 3.27
N PRO A 403 9.92 1.15 3.47
CA PRO A 403 10.57 1.21 4.77
C PRO A 403 10.93 2.62 5.24
N LYS A 404 10.69 3.63 4.39
CA LYS A 404 10.90 5.05 4.72
C LYS A 404 9.68 5.71 5.36
N PHE A 405 8.57 4.99 5.43
CA PHE A 405 7.34 5.56 5.98
C PHE A 405 7.34 5.63 7.50
N ASN A 406 8.20 4.88 8.17
CA ASN A 406 8.30 4.80 9.64
C ASN A 406 6.92 4.59 10.26
N VAL A 407 6.21 3.54 9.80
CA VAL A 407 4.82 3.29 10.18
C VAL A 407 4.68 2.87 11.64
N TYR A 408 5.74 2.29 12.23
CA TYR A 408 5.79 1.93 13.64
C TYR A 408 5.92 3.14 14.58
N GLU A 409 6.08 4.38 14.06
CA GLU A 409 6.04 5.60 14.87
C GLU A 409 4.60 6.13 15.11
N THR A 410 3.58 5.39 14.67
CA THR A 410 2.17 5.76 14.84
C THR A 410 1.69 5.37 16.24
N ASP A 411 1.84 6.26 17.22
CA ASP A 411 1.48 6.05 18.63
C ASP A 411 0.30 6.93 19.06
N PHE A 412 -0.84 6.29 19.36
CA PHE A 412 -2.08 6.96 19.80
C PHE A 412 -2.15 7.21 21.32
N GLY A 413 -1.04 7.07 22.05
CA GLY A 413 -0.98 7.23 23.49
C GLY A 413 -1.19 5.93 24.28
N PHE A 414 -1.07 4.79 23.59
CA PHE A 414 -1.03 3.45 24.19
C PHE A 414 0.15 2.61 23.68
N GLY A 415 1.20 3.30 23.16
CA GLY A 415 2.44 2.69 22.66
C GLY A 415 2.49 2.57 21.14
N LYS A 416 3.67 2.18 20.64
CA LYS A 416 3.89 1.91 19.22
C LYS A 416 3.16 0.64 18.81
N PRO A 417 2.71 0.52 17.53
CA PRO A 417 2.07 -0.69 17.07
C PRO A 417 2.97 -1.92 17.20
N THR A 418 2.39 -3.05 17.59
CA THR A 418 3.07 -4.35 17.63
C THR A 418 3.24 -4.93 16.23
N LYS A 419 2.29 -4.61 15.32
CA LYS A 419 2.34 -5.00 13.92
C LYS A 419 1.66 -3.95 13.04
N VAL A 420 2.25 -3.71 11.87
CA VAL A 420 1.59 -2.95 10.79
C VAL A 420 1.52 -3.82 9.56
N ASP A 421 0.31 -4.02 9.07
CA ASP A 421 0.05 -4.82 7.87
C ASP A 421 -0.63 -3.98 6.78
N VAL A 422 -0.36 -4.35 5.53
CA VAL A 422 -1.12 -3.86 4.37
C VAL A 422 -1.95 -5.04 3.84
N ALA A 423 -3.27 -4.87 3.87
CA ALA A 423 -4.17 -5.92 3.47
C ALA A 423 -4.38 -5.89 1.94
N HIS A 424 -3.80 -6.83 1.23
CA HIS A 424 -3.97 -7.03 -0.21
C HIS A 424 -3.97 -8.50 -0.61
N SER A 425 -4.41 -8.72 -1.85
CA SER A 425 -4.44 -10.02 -2.51
C SER A 425 -3.04 -10.52 -2.92
N SER A 426 -3.00 -11.74 -3.49
CA SER A 426 -1.85 -12.59 -3.82
C SER A 426 -0.89 -11.94 -4.74
N MET A 427 -0.46 -11.01 -5.11
CA MET A 427 0.57 -10.56 -6.08
C MET A 427 1.43 -9.42 -5.55
N PHE A 428 1.19 -9.04 -4.29
CA PHE A 428 1.84 -7.90 -3.70
C PHE A 428 2.84 -8.30 -2.62
N LEU A 429 4.00 -7.68 -2.68
CA LEU A 429 4.94 -7.63 -1.58
C LEU A 429 4.72 -6.32 -0.81
N SER A 430 4.47 -6.37 0.48
CA SER A 430 4.33 -5.17 1.30
C SER A 430 5.59 -4.91 2.12
N PHE A 431 6.26 -3.80 1.83
CA PHE A 431 7.50 -3.41 2.49
C PHE A 431 7.24 -2.39 3.60
N VAL A 432 7.75 -2.68 4.79
CA VAL A 432 7.81 -1.74 5.92
C VAL A 432 9.20 -1.84 6.58
N GLU A 433 9.58 -0.84 7.36
CA GLU A 433 10.75 -0.97 8.24
C GLU A 433 10.53 -2.09 9.26
N SER A 434 11.59 -2.74 9.73
CA SER A 434 11.44 -3.72 10.79
C SER A 434 11.22 -3.04 12.13
N ARG A 435 10.25 -3.53 12.90
CA ARG A 435 10.00 -3.09 14.27
C ARG A 435 11.16 -3.41 15.19
N ASP A 436 11.66 -4.65 15.11
CA ASP A 436 12.54 -5.24 16.12
C ASP A 436 14.01 -5.28 15.71
N LYS A 437 14.30 -5.10 14.41
CA LYS A 437 15.66 -5.16 13.86
C LYS A 437 16.03 -3.83 13.23
N GLU A 438 16.82 -3.03 13.92
CA GLU A 438 17.31 -1.76 13.40
C GLU A 438 17.97 -1.93 12.01
N GLY A 439 17.58 -1.10 11.08
CA GLY A 439 18.05 -1.19 9.68
C GLY A 439 17.43 -2.31 8.85
N GLY A 440 16.70 -3.23 9.48
CA GLY A 440 16.02 -4.35 8.83
C GLY A 440 14.77 -3.94 8.02
N LEU A 441 14.15 -4.95 7.45
CA LEU A 441 12.90 -4.87 6.67
C LEU A 441 11.95 -5.98 7.09
N GLU A 442 10.66 -5.66 7.12
CA GLU A 442 9.59 -6.65 7.11
C GLU A 442 8.91 -6.64 5.76
N VAL A 443 8.70 -7.82 5.20
CA VAL A 443 8.01 -8.00 3.93
C VAL A 443 6.83 -8.95 4.12
N GLY A 444 5.62 -8.41 3.98
CA GLY A 444 4.40 -9.20 3.96
C GLY A 444 4.20 -9.84 2.58
N LEU A 445 3.91 -11.13 2.57
CA LEU A 445 3.64 -11.94 1.38
C LEU A 445 2.32 -12.68 1.56
N VAL A 446 1.65 -12.93 0.44
CA VAL A 446 0.39 -13.70 0.40
C VAL A 446 0.58 -14.91 -0.50
N PHE A 447 0.23 -16.08 0.03
CA PHE A 447 0.35 -17.36 -0.65
C PHE A 447 -0.92 -18.19 -0.48
N ARG A 448 -1.08 -19.22 -1.31
CA ARG A 448 -1.97 -20.32 -0.99
C ARG A 448 -1.44 -21.06 0.24
N SER A 449 -2.31 -21.42 1.17
CA SER A 449 -1.89 -22.09 2.42
C SER A 449 -1.13 -23.37 2.17
N GLU A 450 -1.51 -24.13 1.13
CA GLU A 450 -0.87 -25.38 0.70
C GLU A 450 0.53 -25.22 0.11
N GLU A 451 0.87 -24.00 -0.36
CA GLU A 451 2.17 -23.69 -0.98
C GLU A 451 3.11 -22.97 -0.03
N PHE A 452 2.62 -22.49 1.12
CA PHE A 452 3.35 -21.62 2.03
C PHE A 452 4.70 -22.18 2.46
N GLU A 453 4.72 -23.40 2.98
CA GLU A 453 5.94 -24.05 3.47
C GLU A 453 7.02 -24.16 2.36
N TYR A 454 6.59 -24.43 1.15
CA TYR A 454 7.51 -24.53 0.02
C TYR A 454 8.14 -23.16 -0.32
N TYR A 455 7.34 -22.10 -0.38
CA TYR A 455 7.87 -20.74 -0.66
C TYR A 455 8.84 -20.28 0.41
N ILE A 456 8.52 -20.51 1.67
CA ILE A 456 9.41 -20.16 2.78
C ILE A 456 10.72 -20.93 2.68
N THR A 457 10.67 -22.24 2.42
CA THR A 457 11.86 -23.08 2.24
C THR A 457 12.77 -22.54 1.12
N VAL A 458 12.21 -22.16 -0.03
CA VAL A 458 13.00 -21.59 -1.15
C VAL A 458 13.68 -20.28 -0.74
N ILE A 459 12.97 -19.42 0.00
CA ILE A 459 13.52 -18.14 0.48
C ILE A 459 14.63 -18.38 1.50
N GLU A 460 14.44 -19.26 2.46
CA GLU A 460 15.44 -19.58 3.49
C GLU A 460 16.70 -20.21 2.89
N GLN A 461 16.55 -21.20 2.00
CA GLN A 461 17.68 -21.82 1.29
C GLN A 461 18.46 -20.78 0.46
N GLY A 462 17.75 -19.88 -0.22
CA GLY A 462 18.36 -18.79 -0.97
C GLY A 462 19.19 -17.88 -0.06
N LEU A 463 18.70 -17.54 1.14
CA LEU A 463 19.45 -16.74 2.12
C LEU A 463 20.70 -17.45 2.63
N VAL A 464 20.62 -18.75 2.90
CA VAL A 464 21.79 -19.54 3.32
C VAL A 464 22.87 -19.50 2.24
N THR A 465 22.47 -19.70 0.97
CA THR A 465 23.40 -19.65 -0.17
C THR A 465 24.09 -18.29 -0.33
N LEU A 466 23.40 -17.20 -0.02
CA LEU A 466 23.98 -15.85 -0.12
C LEU A 466 24.94 -15.51 1.04
N LYS A 467 24.88 -16.25 2.16
CA LYS A 467 25.72 -16.08 3.34
C LYS A 467 26.95 -16.97 3.32
N SER A 468 26.92 -18.06 2.56
CA SER A 468 28.08 -18.95 2.33
C SER A 468 29.06 -18.33 1.35
#